data_61114ccabebc3d3fdb7c48912d424cae
#
_entry.id   61114ccabebc3d3fdb7c48912d424cae
#
_cell.length_a   1.000
_cell.length_b   1.000
_cell.length_c   1.000
_cell.angle_alpha   90.00
_cell.angle_beta   90.00
_cell.angle_gamma   90.00
#
_symmetry.space_group_name_H-M   'P 1'
#
loop_
_entity.id
_entity.type
_entity.pdbx_description
1 polymer ?
#
loop_
_entity_poly.entity_id
_entity_poly.type
_entity_poly.pdbx_seq_one_letter_code
_entity_poly.pdbx_strand_id
1 'polypeptide(L)'
;MTNRLLLRVSLSALPMLILFREAQAADPAFCRQYAKAALNQVRGGLSDPACAGGLQGSRWSTDFSVHYEWCLGISDAAAGGERDARTRYLRGCTGR
;
A
#
# COMPACT_ATOMS: atom_id res chain seq x y z
N MET A 1 21.04 42.11 -33.22
CA MET A 1 20.35 41.20 -33.91
C MET A 1 20.61 39.74 -33.72
N THR A 2 21.61 39.35 -33.34
CA THR A 2 21.87 37.97 -33.18
C THR A 2 21.41 37.40 -31.89
N ASN A 3 21.30 38.17 -30.94
CA ASN A 3 20.91 37.67 -29.68
C ASN A 3 19.55 37.08 -29.56
N ARG A 4 18.68 37.51 -30.32
CA ARG A 4 17.37 37.00 -30.20
C ARG A 4 17.36 35.52 -30.19
N LEU A 5 18.27 34.90 -30.72
CA LEU A 5 18.26 33.51 -30.81
C LEU A 5 18.26 32.83 -29.50
N LEU A 6 18.95 33.30 -28.60
CA LEU A 6 19.05 32.71 -27.33
C LEU A 6 17.79 32.46 -26.65
N LEU A 7 16.93 33.33 -26.72
CA LEU A 7 15.71 33.21 -26.07
C LEU A 7 14.99 31.94 -26.22
N ARG A 8 14.79 31.56 -27.38
CA ARG A 8 14.01 30.42 -27.61
C ARG A 8 14.51 29.23 -26.90
N VAL A 9 15.66 29.15 -26.72
CA VAL A 9 16.22 28.00 -26.12
C VAL A 9 15.64 27.65 -24.80
N SER A 10 15.51 28.57 -23.96
CA SER A 10 15.02 28.32 -22.64
C SER A 10 13.67 27.73 -22.57
N LEU A 11 12.85 28.03 -23.46
CA LEU A 11 11.52 27.55 -23.41
C LEU A 11 11.38 26.07 -23.44
N SER A 12 12.08 25.45 -24.26
CA SER A 12 11.89 24.06 -24.43
C SER A 12 12.14 23.25 -23.23
N ALA A 13 12.77 23.72 -22.28
CA ALA A 13 13.06 22.92 -21.12
C ALA A 13 11.93 22.71 -20.20
N LEU A 14 11.03 23.57 -20.14
CA LEU A 14 9.94 23.44 -19.24
C LEU A 14 9.05 22.25 -19.29
N PRO A 15 8.56 21.92 -20.36
CA PRO A 15 7.56 20.90 -20.46
C PRO A 15 7.90 19.59 -19.83
N MET A 16 9.07 19.30 -19.70
CA MET A 16 9.43 18.05 -19.18
C MET A 16 9.04 17.77 -17.81
N LEU A 17 9.07 18.68 -16.99
CA LEU A 17 8.74 18.49 -15.63
C LEU A 17 7.43 17.93 -15.31
N ILE A 18 6.49 18.22 -16.03
CA ILE A 18 5.19 17.82 -15.73
C ILE A 18 4.88 16.40 -15.77
N LEU A 19 5.60 15.68 -16.46
CA LEU A 19 5.30 14.33 -16.64
C LEU A 19 5.44 13.41 -15.48
N PHE A 20 6.12 13.78 -14.50
CA PHE A 20 6.29 12.91 -13.41
C PHE A 20 5.19 12.92 -12.42
N ARG A 21 4.51 11.82 -12.29
CA ARG A 21 3.47 11.70 -11.35
C ARG A 21 3.69 10.44 -10.63
N GLU A 22 4.23 10.46 -9.50
CA GLU A 22 4.45 9.27 -8.79
C GLU A 22 3.35 8.97 -7.86
N ALA A 23 3.05 7.71 -7.68
CA ALA A 23 2.06 7.32 -6.71
C ALA A 23 2.62 7.67 -5.37
N GLN A 24 1.81 8.28 -4.55
CA GLN A 24 2.24 8.68 -3.24
C GLN A 24 2.18 7.54 -2.28
N ALA A 25 3.17 7.39 -1.45
CA ALA A 25 3.15 6.41 -0.38
C ALA A 25 2.09 6.81 0.62
N ALA A 26 1.55 5.86 1.33
CA ALA A 26 0.53 6.12 2.32
C ALA A 26 1.14 6.83 3.51
N ASP A 27 0.37 7.71 4.15
CA ASP A 27 0.90 8.47 5.27
C ASP A 27 0.83 7.66 6.56
N PRO A 28 1.55 8.08 7.59
CA PRO A 28 1.62 7.31 8.83
C PRO A 28 0.29 7.10 9.52
N ALA A 29 -0.60 8.10 9.49
CA ALA A 29 -1.88 7.93 10.16
C ALA A 29 -2.72 6.87 9.47
N PHE A 30 -2.74 6.89 8.15
CA PHE A 30 -3.45 5.87 7.40
C PHE A 30 -2.84 4.50 7.68
N CYS A 31 -1.53 4.41 7.74
CA CYS A 31 -0.86 3.12 7.94
C CYS A 31 -1.06 2.56 9.34
N ARG A 32 -1.22 3.43 10.34
CA ARG A 32 -1.58 2.93 11.66
C ARG A 32 -2.94 2.26 11.65
N GLN A 33 -3.90 2.87 10.95
CA GLN A 33 -5.21 2.28 10.84
C GLN A 33 -5.17 0.99 10.03
N TYR A 34 -4.40 1.00 8.96
CA TYR A 34 -4.23 -0.20 8.15
C TYR A 34 -3.68 -1.34 8.99
N ALA A 35 -2.65 -1.07 9.77
CA ALA A 35 -2.01 -2.12 10.57
C ALA A 35 -2.92 -2.65 11.65
N LYS A 36 -3.73 -1.79 12.26
CA LYS A 36 -4.69 -2.24 13.24
C LYS A 36 -5.72 -3.16 12.60
N ALA A 37 -6.21 -2.78 11.44
CA ALA A 37 -7.17 -3.62 10.73
C ALA A 37 -6.56 -4.95 10.33
N ALA A 38 -5.31 -4.93 9.89
CA ALA A 38 -4.61 -6.16 9.52
C ALA A 38 -4.50 -7.09 10.73
N LEU A 39 -4.13 -6.56 11.89
CA LEU A 39 -4.03 -7.39 13.07
C LEU A 39 -5.38 -8.00 13.47
N ASN A 40 -6.44 -7.23 13.34
CA ASN A 40 -7.75 -7.77 13.65
C ASN A 40 -8.11 -8.91 12.72
N GLN A 41 -7.79 -8.78 11.44
CA GLN A 41 -8.03 -9.85 10.49
C GLN A 41 -7.21 -11.08 10.84
N VAL A 42 -5.94 -10.88 11.16
CA VAL A 42 -5.06 -12.00 11.49
C VAL A 42 -5.54 -12.73 12.74
N ARG A 43 -5.87 -11.98 13.77
CA ARG A 43 -6.31 -12.59 15.01
C ARG A 43 -7.60 -13.36 14.84
N GLY A 44 -8.51 -12.79 14.05
CA GLY A 44 -9.76 -13.48 13.77
C GLY A 44 -9.51 -14.77 13.01
N GLY A 45 -8.61 -14.74 12.05
CA GLY A 45 -8.31 -15.93 11.27
C GLY A 45 -7.62 -16.99 12.09
N LEU A 46 -6.69 -16.59 12.96
CA LEU A 46 -5.96 -17.54 13.78
C LEU A 46 -6.86 -18.21 14.81
N SER A 47 -7.92 -17.54 15.21
CA SER A 47 -8.83 -18.11 16.18
C SER A 47 -9.84 -19.06 15.54
N ASP A 48 -9.87 -19.13 14.23
CA ASP A 48 -10.78 -20.02 13.52
C ASP A 48 -9.99 -21.23 13.02
N PRO A 49 -10.27 -22.43 13.56
CA PRO A 49 -9.49 -23.60 13.15
C PRO A 49 -9.54 -23.89 11.65
N ALA A 50 -10.61 -23.50 10.99
CA ALA A 50 -10.73 -23.74 9.56
C ALA A 50 -9.80 -22.85 8.77
N CYS A 51 -9.37 -21.73 9.33
CA CYS A 51 -8.50 -20.78 8.65
C CYS A 51 -7.05 -20.87 9.12
N ALA A 52 -6.82 -21.15 10.38
CA ALA A 52 -5.53 -20.95 11.03
C ALA A 52 -4.37 -21.62 10.31
N GLY A 53 -4.55 -22.83 9.83
CA GLY A 53 -3.47 -23.58 9.23
C GLY A 53 -2.96 -22.99 7.92
N GLY A 54 -3.76 -22.17 7.28
CA GLY A 54 -3.36 -21.57 6.01
C GLY A 54 -2.79 -20.17 6.11
N LEU A 55 -2.68 -19.63 7.35
CA LEU A 55 -2.24 -18.25 7.51
C LEU A 55 -0.73 -18.19 7.66
N GLN A 56 -0.03 -18.29 6.54
CA GLN A 56 1.42 -18.31 6.54
C GLN A 56 1.97 -17.04 5.89
N GLY A 57 3.12 -16.60 6.35
CA GLY A 57 3.84 -15.50 5.72
C GLY A 57 3.49 -14.14 6.33
N SER A 58 4.16 -13.11 5.84
CA SER A 58 4.07 -11.77 6.43
C SER A 58 2.69 -11.15 6.31
N ARG A 59 1.92 -11.55 5.30
CA ARG A 59 0.54 -11.06 5.16
C ARG A 59 -0.27 -11.34 6.43
N TRP A 60 0.08 -12.43 7.12
CA TRP A 60 -0.66 -12.89 8.30
C TRP A 60 0.15 -12.73 9.59
N SER A 61 1.10 -11.81 9.58
CA SER A 61 1.94 -11.56 10.76
C SER A 61 1.10 -11.04 11.93
N THR A 62 1.46 -11.43 13.12
CA THR A 62 0.84 -10.90 14.33
C THR A 62 1.58 -9.67 14.84
N ASP A 63 2.59 -9.20 14.12
CA ASP A 63 3.38 -8.07 14.54
C ASP A 63 2.87 -6.81 13.85
N PHE A 64 2.42 -5.84 14.63
CA PHE A 64 1.91 -4.58 14.11
C PHE A 64 2.93 -3.92 13.18
N SER A 65 4.19 -3.91 13.55
CA SER A 65 5.18 -3.16 12.78
C SER A 65 5.38 -3.74 11.40
N VAL A 66 5.19 -5.03 11.21
CA VAL A 66 5.33 -5.63 9.90
C VAL A 66 4.30 -5.02 8.95
N HIS A 67 3.06 -4.91 9.38
CA HIS A 67 2.00 -4.36 8.54
C HIS A 67 2.16 -2.84 8.38
N TYR A 68 2.55 -2.17 9.43
CA TYR A 68 2.71 -0.73 9.41
C TYR A 68 3.83 -0.31 8.45
N GLU A 69 4.98 -0.94 8.57
CA GLU A 69 6.12 -0.57 7.75
C GLU A 69 5.90 -0.93 6.29
N TRP A 70 5.25 -2.05 6.04
CA TRP A 70 4.93 -2.40 4.66
C TRP A 70 4.02 -1.32 4.04
N CYS A 71 3.04 -0.87 4.80
CA CYS A 71 2.11 0.14 4.33
C CYS A 71 2.80 1.46 3.98
N LEU A 72 3.81 1.83 4.76
CA LEU A 72 4.50 3.09 4.52
C LEU A 72 5.22 3.12 3.17
N GLY A 73 5.46 1.98 2.57
CA GLY A 73 6.17 1.93 1.30
C GLY A 73 5.28 1.81 0.08
N ILE A 74 3.96 1.85 0.25
CA ILE A 74 3.05 1.65 -0.88
C ILE A 74 1.94 2.69 -0.85
N SER A 75 1.08 2.69 -1.84
CA SER A 75 -0.02 3.64 -1.91
C SER A 75 -1.19 3.19 -1.06
N ASP A 76 -2.09 4.11 -0.74
CA ASP A 76 -3.31 3.79 -0.02
C ASP A 76 -4.11 2.73 -0.77
N ALA A 77 -4.18 2.85 -2.08
CA ALA A 77 -4.96 1.92 -2.88
C ALA A 77 -4.38 0.52 -2.80
N ALA A 78 -3.05 0.40 -2.82
CA ALA A 78 -2.42 -0.90 -2.73
C ALA A 78 -2.62 -1.52 -1.35
N ALA A 79 -2.58 -0.70 -0.31
CA ALA A 79 -2.82 -1.18 1.04
C ALA A 79 -4.26 -1.67 1.18
N GLY A 80 -5.21 -0.92 0.61
CA GLY A 80 -6.60 -1.33 0.61
C GLY A 80 -6.81 -2.64 -0.12
N GLY A 81 -6.11 -2.82 -1.22
CA GLY A 81 -6.19 -4.08 -1.97
C GLY A 81 -5.69 -5.27 -1.17
N GLU A 82 -4.65 -5.06 -0.39
CA GLU A 82 -4.12 -6.11 0.45
C GLU A 82 -5.09 -6.46 1.58
N ARG A 83 -5.71 -5.45 2.18
CA ARG A 83 -6.73 -5.67 3.20
C ARG A 83 -7.88 -6.49 2.62
N ASP A 84 -8.30 -6.14 1.41
CA ASP A 84 -9.41 -6.84 0.77
C ASP A 84 -9.01 -8.29 0.43
N ALA A 85 -7.77 -8.51 0.08
CA ALA A 85 -7.30 -9.86 -0.20
C ALA A 85 -7.39 -10.74 1.06
N ARG A 86 -7.02 -10.18 2.22
CA ARG A 86 -7.18 -10.94 3.47
C ARG A 86 -8.64 -11.22 3.77
N THR A 87 -9.50 -10.25 3.53
CA THR A 87 -10.92 -10.44 3.73
C THR A 87 -11.46 -11.59 2.87
N ARG A 88 -11.06 -11.59 1.60
CA ARG A 88 -11.53 -12.65 0.71
C ARG A 88 -11.03 -14.03 1.14
N TYR A 89 -9.78 -14.10 1.57
CA TYR A 89 -9.23 -15.37 2.02
C TYR A 89 -10.01 -15.88 3.22
N LEU A 90 -10.24 -15.01 4.20
CA LEU A 90 -10.93 -15.40 5.42
C LEU A 90 -12.37 -15.80 5.16
N ARG A 91 -13.01 -15.12 4.22
CA ARG A 91 -14.37 -15.45 3.87
C ARG A 91 -14.43 -16.85 3.26
N GLY A 92 -13.38 -17.25 2.55
CA GLY A 92 -13.35 -18.55 1.90
C GLY A 92 -13.09 -19.70 2.86
N CYS A 93 -12.45 -19.47 3.99
CA CYS A 93 -12.16 -20.55 4.95
C CYS A 93 -13.11 -20.57 6.14
N THR A 94 -13.71 -19.42 6.48
CA THR A 94 -14.58 -19.34 7.64
C THR A 94 -15.82 -20.18 7.41
N GLY A 95 -16.23 -20.92 8.40
CA GLY A 95 -17.46 -21.68 8.32
C GLY A 95 -17.34 -23.02 7.64
N ARG A 96 -16.17 -23.45 7.29
CA ARG A 96 -16.00 -24.75 6.68
C ARG A 96 -16.12 -25.90 7.63
#